data_5cbf8bf0f2da7c178920d66f796dae44
#
_entry.id   5cbf8bf0f2da7c178920d66f796dae44
#
_cell.length_a   1.000
_cell.length_b   1.000
_cell.length_c   1.000
_cell.angle_alpha   90.00
_cell.angle_beta   90.00
_cell.angle_gamma   90.00
#
_symmetry.space_group_name_H-M   'P 1'
#
loop_
_entity.id
_entity.type
_entity.pdbx_description
1 polymer ?
#
loop_
_entity_poly.entity_id
_entity_poly.type
_entity_poly.pdbx_seq_one_letter_code
_entity_poly.pdbx_strand_id
1 'polypeptide(L)'
;MEASITLKKVGKLIHDKTILAGLNFGIEKGSLVAIIGDNEAGKSILLKVISSAEYQEYGQVFINGVDSKTRRSEVVSKIGYIPHELDLDPWLTLEQNIRFSGLLYSKSLETINTRMVQYARDLHIVPYLNKMVKDISPGIVRMGMIVKSLVHDPEILILDDPTAFMDAESYRYTWDLLLRLKGSKTIVYVSQSLQEVESAHDRILVLENGRIALDGSLDRLLGSTFEFHQFQIEFDSLSEELFEKLSKIPHVKNPSRVGHSLHLYCRERKVNF
;
A
#
# COMPACT_ATOMS: atom_id res chain seq x y z
N MET A 1 6.28 18.64 -12.51
CA MET A 1 4.90 18.25 -12.10
C MET A 1 4.69 18.70 -10.66
N GLU A 2 3.47 19.05 -10.27
CA GLU A 2 3.17 19.55 -8.93
C GLU A 2 3.10 18.38 -7.95
N ALA A 3 3.79 18.50 -6.81
CA ALA A 3 3.80 17.46 -5.79
C ALA A 3 2.54 17.55 -4.92
N SER A 4 1.79 16.45 -4.84
CA SER A 4 0.62 16.32 -3.96
C SER A 4 1.02 16.10 -2.50
N ILE A 5 2.11 15.37 -2.27
CA ILE A 5 2.68 15.10 -0.94
C ILE A 5 4.15 15.46 -0.97
N THR A 6 4.63 16.21 0.04
CA THR A 6 6.06 16.54 0.16
C THR A 6 6.51 16.37 1.61
N LEU A 7 7.54 15.57 1.81
CA LEU A 7 8.22 15.41 3.08
C LEU A 7 9.57 16.12 3.05
N LYS A 8 9.86 16.92 4.09
CA LYS A 8 11.14 17.61 4.27
C LYS A 8 11.76 17.26 5.61
N LYS A 9 12.83 16.46 5.59
CA LYS A 9 13.57 16.00 6.79
C LYS A 9 12.68 15.40 7.88
N VAL A 10 11.66 14.64 7.47
CA VAL A 10 10.65 14.09 8.38
C VAL A 10 11.24 12.95 9.22
N GLY A 11 11.07 13.05 10.53
CA GLY A 11 11.45 12.00 11.46
C GLY A 11 10.38 11.75 12.51
N LYS A 12 10.34 10.50 12.99
CA LYS A 12 9.40 10.01 14.00
C LYS A 12 10.13 9.15 15.03
N LEU A 13 9.88 9.43 16.30
CA LEU A 13 10.34 8.61 17.42
C LEU A 13 9.13 7.97 18.11
N ILE A 14 9.34 6.76 18.61
CA ILE A 14 8.39 6.05 19.48
C ILE A 14 9.22 5.46 20.64
N HIS A 15 8.93 5.85 21.88
CA HIS A 15 9.68 5.44 23.07
C HIS A 15 11.21 5.60 22.87
N ASP A 16 11.65 6.78 22.44
CA ASP A 16 13.05 7.14 22.13
C ASP A 16 13.72 6.33 21.01
N LYS A 17 13.02 5.38 20.40
CA LYS A 17 13.49 4.66 19.21
C LYS A 17 13.13 5.44 17.97
N THR A 18 14.11 5.74 17.12
CA THR A 18 13.88 6.37 15.81
C THR A 18 13.21 5.35 14.89
N ILE A 19 11.99 5.66 14.44
CA ILE A 19 11.22 4.85 13.49
C ILE A 19 11.34 5.41 12.07
N LEU A 20 11.30 6.75 11.93
CA LEU A 20 11.54 7.42 10.65
C LEU A 20 12.72 8.40 10.82
N ALA A 21 13.66 8.38 9.89
CA ALA A 21 14.95 9.04 10.03
C ALA A 21 15.24 10.03 8.89
N GLY A 22 14.65 11.23 8.97
CA GLY A 22 14.97 12.36 8.09
C GLY A 22 14.51 12.17 6.66
N LEU A 23 13.29 11.68 6.45
CA LEU A 23 12.74 11.40 5.12
C LEU A 23 12.58 12.67 4.27
N ASN A 24 13.06 12.61 3.02
CA ASN A 24 12.95 13.67 2.04
C ASN A 24 12.50 13.08 0.70
N PHE A 25 11.25 13.29 0.32
CA PHE A 25 10.72 12.94 -1.00
C PHE A 25 9.42 13.69 -1.28
N GLY A 26 9.03 13.72 -2.56
CA GLY A 26 7.73 14.21 -3.00
C GLY A 26 6.97 13.13 -3.77
N ILE A 27 5.66 13.15 -3.75
CA ILE A 27 4.76 12.30 -4.53
C ILE A 27 3.96 13.19 -5.45
N GLU A 28 4.00 12.89 -6.74
CA GLU A 28 3.34 13.68 -7.77
C GLU A 28 1.82 13.49 -7.74
N LYS A 29 1.09 14.53 -8.13
CA LYS A 29 -0.37 14.50 -8.21
C LYS A 29 -0.83 13.45 -9.23
N GLY A 30 -1.82 12.65 -8.85
CA GLY A 30 -2.41 11.62 -9.71
C GLY A 30 -1.60 10.33 -9.82
N SER A 31 -0.42 10.23 -9.17
CA SER A 31 0.39 9.02 -9.21
C SER A 31 -0.13 7.93 -8.28
N LEU A 32 0.18 6.68 -8.64
CA LEU A 32 -0.01 5.49 -7.81
C LEU A 32 1.36 5.03 -7.31
N VAL A 33 1.61 5.14 -6.01
CA VAL A 33 2.91 4.89 -5.39
C VAL A 33 2.83 3.76 -4.38
N ALA A 34 3.66 2.74 -4.56
CA ALA A 34 3.83 1.65 -3.62
C ALA A 34 4.94 1.98 -2.60
N ILE A 35 4.72 1.69 -1.33
CA ILE A 35 5.74 1.69 -0.28
C ILE A 35 5.94 0.26 0.17
N ILE A 36 7.14 -0.26 -0.02
CA ILE A 36 7.53 -1.62 0.37
C ILE A 36 8.69 -1.59 1.36
N GLY A 37 8.97 -2.70 1.99
CA GLY A 37 10.06 -2.85 2.96
C GLY A 37 9.73 -3.94 3.97
N ASP A 38 10.70 -4.29 4.79
CA ASP A 38 10.56 -5.33 5.81
C ASP A 38 9.50 -4.97 6.87
N ASN A 39 9.08 -5.98 7.61
CA ASN A 39 8.30 -5.75 8.81
C ASN A 39 9.13 -4.87 9.76
N GLU A 40 8.47 -3.92 10.43
CA GLU A 40 9.10 -2.92 11.30
C GLU A 40 9.94 -1.84 10.59
N ALA A 41 10.00 -1.80 9.26
CA ALA A 41 10.68 -0.71 8.54
C ALA A 41 10.08 0.69 8.77
N GLY A 42 8.87 0.77 9.37
CA GLY A 42 8.18 2.02 9.67
C GLY A 42 7.10 2.41 8.66
N LYS A 43 6.68 1.49 7.77
CA LYS A 43 5.71 1.77 6.69
C LYS A 43 4.38 2.35 7.18
N SER A 44 3.71 1.66 8.11
CA SER A 44 2.43 2.11 8.69
C SER A 44 2.57 3.44 9.43
N ILE A 45 3.70 3.65 10.13
CA ILE A 45 4.00 4.93 10.79
C ILE A 45 4.17 6.04 9.76
N LEU A 46 4.84 5.76 8.63
CA LEU A 46 4.97 6.73 7.54
C LEU A 46 3.59 7.11 6.98
N LEU A 47 2.69 6.14 6.74
CA LEU A 47 1.33 6.42 6.29
C LEU A 47 0.54 7.24 7.32
N LYS A 48 0.65 6.93 8.61
CA LYS A 48 0.02 7.71 9.69
C LYS A 48 0.52 9.15 9.72
N VAL A 49 1.82 9.38 9.50
CA VAL A 49 2.41 10.73 9.43
C VAL A 49 1.94 11.47 8.19
N ILE A 50 1.92 10.85 7.01
CA ILE A 50 1.43 11.46 5.78
C ILE A 50 -0.05 11.80 5.87
N SER A 51 -0.87 10.90 6.44
CA SER A 51 -2.31 11.11 6.62
C SER A 51 -2.67 12.11 7.73
N SER A 52 -1.67 12.58 8.48
CA SER A 52 -1.88 13.41 9.68
C SER A 52 -2.66 12.69 10.80
N ALA A 53 -2.73 11.37 10.77
CA ALA A 53 -3.24 10.56 11.90
C ALA A 53 -2.28 10.65 13.10
N GLU A 54 -0.96 10.72 12.81
CA GLU A 54 0.09 11.01 13.80
C GLU A 54 0.96 12.18 13.35
N TYR A 55 1.63 12.84 14.29
CA TYR A 55 2.59 13.90 14.01
C TYR A 55 4.02 13.37 13.95
N GLN A 56 4.80 13.96 13.04
CA GLN A 56 6.26 13.83 13.06
C GLN A 56 6.88 14.59 14.23
N GLU A 57 8.00 14.13 14.78
CA GLU A 57 8.77 14.85 15.80
C GLU A 57 9.52 16.04 15.20
N TYR A 58 10.16 15.83 14.06
CA TYR A 58 10.88 16.89 13.34
C TYR A 58 10.61 16.82 11.84
N GLY A 59 10.98 17.90 11.14
CA GLY A 59 10.70 18.08 9.71
C GLY A 59 9.28 18.57 9.43
N GLN A 60 8.90 18.55 8.17
CA GLN A 60 7.63 19.10 7.68
C GLN A 60 6.98 18.17 6.66
N VAL A 61 5.66 18.04 6.73
CA VAL A 61 4.83 17.34 5.75
C VAL A 61 3.88 18.37 5.12
N PHE A 62 3.89 18.42 3.80
CA PHE A 62 2.99 19.29 3.03
C PHE A 62 2.06 18.40 2.19
N ILE A 63 0.78 18.72 2.22
CA ILE A 63 -0.27 18.14 1.40
C ILE A 63 -0.82 19.21 0.48
N ASN A 64 -0.64 19.05 -0.82
CA ASN A 64 -0.98 20.09 -1.82
C ASN A 64 -0.44 21.47 -1.41
N GLY A 65 0.82 21.53 -0.96
CA GLY A 65 1.48 22.74 -0.50
C GLY A 65 1.06 23.25 0.88
N VAL A 66 0.11 22.60 1.55
CA VAL A 66 -0.40 22.99 2.88
C VAL A 66 0.35 22.21 3.97
N ASP A 67 0.94 22.90 4.93
CA ASP A 67 1.63 22.27 6.07
C ASP A 67 0.63 21.54 6.98
N SER A 68 0.88 20.26 7.19
CA SER A 68 -0.03 19.35 7.91
C SER A 68 -0.15 19.66 9.41
N LYS A 69 0.86 20.28 10.04
CA LYS A 69 0.80 20.67 11.45
C LYS A 69 -0.01 21.95 11.67
N THR A 70 0.12 22.91 10.78
CA THR A 70 -0.50 24.24 10.96
C THR A 70 -1.95 24.27 10.50
N ARG A 71 -2.32 23.49 9.48
CA ARG A 71 -3.67 23.46 8.90
C ARG A 71 -4.21 22.03 8.78
N ARG A 72 -4.16 21.28 9.88
CA ARG A 72 -4.53 19.86 9.93
C ARG A 72 -5.94 19.58 9.39
N SER A 73 -6.94 20.35 9.78
CA SER A 73 -8.33 20.14 9.35
C SER A 73 -8.46 20.22 7.82
N GLU A 74 -7.80 21.20 7.19
CA GLU A 74 -7.77 21.34 5.73
C GLU A 74 -7.07 20.15 5.06
N VAL A 75 -5.96 19.69 5.63
CA VAL A 75 -5.20 18.55 5.11
C VAL A 75 -6.00 17.27 5.21
N VAL A 76 -6.57 16.97 6.39
CA VAL A 76 -7.34 15.75 6.62
C VAL A 76 -8.59 15.69 5.71
N SER A 77 -9.22 16.83 5.40
CA SER A 77 -10.36 16.85 4.49
C SER A 77 -10.05 16.42 3.05
N LYS A 78 -8.77 16.46 2.66
CA LYS A 78 -8.29 16.06 1.34
C LYS A 78 -7.80 14.62 1.27
N ILE A 79 -7.77 13.91 2.39
CA ILE A 79 -7.18 12.57 2.51
C ILE A 79 -8.25 11.55 2.88
N GLY A 80 -8.32 10.45 2.11
CA GLY A 80 -8.95 9.20 2.52
C GLY A 80 -7.87 8.27 3.07
N TYR A 81 -7.96 7.90 4.34
CA TYR A 81 -7.02 7.01 4.98
C TYR A 81 -7.66 5.69 5.38
N ILE A 82 -6.99 4.59 5.07
CA ILE A 82 -7.37 3.24 5.48
C ILE A 82 -6.20 2.66 6.28
N PRO A 83 -6.37 2.47 7.60
CA PRO A 83 -5.37 1.81 8.43
C PRO A 83 -5.31 0.30 8.17
N HIS A 84 -4.27 -0.35 8.67
CA HIS A 84 -4.14 -1.80 8.57
C HIS A 84 -5.25 -2.53 9.34
N GLU A 85 -5.60 -2.06 10.51
CA GLU A 85 -6.66 -2.60 11.35
C GLU A 85 -8.05 -2.33 10.74
N LEU A 86 -9.01 -3.22 10.99
CA LEU A 86 -10.41 -3.01 10.63
C LEU A 86 -11.04 -2.03 11.63
N ASP A 87 -11.35 -0.81 11.18
CA ASP A 87 -11.76 0.34 12.01
C ASP A 87 -13.24 0.71 11.91
N LEU A 88 -14.09 -0.20 11.43
CA LEU A 88 -15.55 0.01 11.41
C LEU A 88 -16.18 -0.44 12.72
N ASP A 89 -17.23 0.29 13.17
CA ASP A 89 -18.02 -0.11 14.33
C ASP A 89 -18.77 -1.43 14.03
N PRO A 90 -18.52 -2.52 14.80
CA PRO A 90 -19.11 -3.82 14.55
C PRO A 90 -20.62 -3.88 14.77
N TRP A 91 -21.17 -2.95 15.55
CA TRP A 91 -22.59 -2.89 15.92
C TRP A 91 -23.43 -1.99 15.00
N LEU A 92 -22.81 -1.27 14.11
CA LEU A 92 -23.46 -0.52 13.05
C LEU A 92 -23.50 -1.34 11.75
N THR A 93 -24.45 -1.04 10.87
CA THR A 93 -24.43 -1.57 9.51
C THR A 93 -23.27 -0.95 8.73
N LEU A 94 -22.88 -1.61 7.64
CA LEU A 94 -21.85 -1.08 6.75
C LEU A 94 -22.23 0.31 6.22
N GLU A 95 -23.47 0.48 5.80
CA GLU A 95 -24.04 1.77 5.37
C GLU A 95 -23.96 2.84 6.45
N GLN A 96 -24.32 2.51 7.71
CA GLN A 96 -24.28 3.46 8.82
C GLN A 96 -22.85 3.93 9.10
N ASN A 97 -21.86 3.03 9.09
CA ASN A 97 -20.44 3.38 9.21
C ASN A 97 -20.00 4.37 8.13
N ILE A 98 -20.37 4.08 6.87
CA ILE A 98 -19.98 4.91 5.72
C ILE A 98 -20.65 6.28 5.78
N ARG A 99 -21.97 6.33 6.07
CA ARG A 99 -22.71 7.60 6.22
C ARG A 99 -22.14 8.46 7.34
N PHE A 100 -21.89 7.86 8.50
CA PHE A 100 -21.31 8.57 9.63
C PHE A 100 -19.97 9.24 9.24
N SER A 101 -19.10 8.50 8.58
CA SER A 101 -17.83 9.05 8.10
C SER A 101 -18.04 10.25 7.15
N GLY A 102 -18.92 10.11 6.15
CA GLY A 102 -19.20 11.19 5.20
C GLY A 102 -19.75 12.48 5.86
N LEU A 103 -20.58 12.32 6.90
CA LEU A 103 -21.12 13.46 7.67
C LEU A 103 -20.05 14.21 8.44
N LEU A 104 -19.00 13.54 8.94
CA LEU A 104 -17.87 14.20 9.60
C LEU A 104 -17.10 15.15 8.67
N TYR A 105 -17.18 14.93 7.35
CA TYR A 105 -16.61 15.81 6.33
C TYR A 105 -17.62 16.83 5.77
N SER A 106 -18.72 17.07 6.50
CA SER A 106 -19.76 18.05 6.13
C SER A 106 -20.39 17.84 4.73
N LYS A 107 -20.43 16.58 4.27
CA LYS A 107 -21.12 16.23 3.00
C LYS A 107 -22.60 16.04 3.25
N SER A 108 -23.43 16.38 2.25
CA SER A 108 -24.88 16.10 2.30
C SER A 108 -25.15 14.59 2.25
N LEU A 109 -26.24 14.15 2.89
CA LEU A 109 -26.65 12.74 2.83
C LEU A 109 -26.90 12.26 1.40
N GLU A 110 -27.40 13.10 0.52
CA GLU A 110 -27.60 12.80 -0.90
C GLU A 110 -26.28 12.49 -1.58
N THR A 111 -25.26 13.35 -1.39
CA THR A 111 -23.92 13.15 -1.94
C THR A 111 -23.28 11.87 -1.42
N ILE A 112 -23.39 11.64 -0.09
CA ILE A 112 -22.83 10.44 0.56
C ILE A 112 -23.50 9.19 -0.01
N ASN A 113 -24.84 9.16 -0.09
CA ASN A 113 -25.58 8.00 -0.60
C ASN A 113 -25.25 7.70 -2.05
N THR A 114 -25.19 8.73 -2.90
CA THR A 114 -24.84 8.57 -4.32
C THR A 114 -23.47 7.94 -4.49
N ARG A 115 -22.46 8.45 -3.80
CA ARG A 115 -21.08 7.93 -3.87
C ARG A 115 -20.95 6.56 -3.22
N MET A 116 -21.57 6.36 -2.07
CA MET A 116 -21.57 5.06 -1.39
C MET A 116 -22.12 3.97 -2.30
N VAL A 117 -23.29 4.18 -2.92
CA VAL A 117 -23.89 3.20 -3.83
C VAL A 117 -23.02 2.99 -5.07
N GLN A 118 -22.43 4.05 -5.63
CA GLN A 118 -21.53 3.96 -6.77
C GLN A 118 -20.33 3.07 -6.44
N TYR A 119 -19.55 3.37 -5.38
CA TYR A 119 -18.37 2.60 -5.03
C TYR A 119 -18.70 1.21 -4.49
N ALA A 120 -19.83 1.05 -3.80
CA ALA A 120 -20.30 -0.27 -3.37
C ALA A 120 -20.68 -1.17 -4.55
N ARG A 121 -21.19 -0.61 -5.67
CA ARG A 121 -21.40 -1.35 -6.93
C ARG A 121 -20.09 -1.75 -7.57
N ASP A 122 -19.13 -0.82 -7.64
CA ASP A 122 -17.80 -1.07 -8.20
C ASP A 122 -17.05 -2.20 -7.47
N LEU A 123 -17.27 -2.32 -6.15
CA LEU A 123 -16.69 -3.35 -5.30
C LEU A 123 -17.62 -4.56 -5.07
N HIS A 124 -18.79 -4.61 -5.70
CA HIS A 124 -19.77 -5.69 -5.55
C HIS A 124 -20.28 -5.93 -4.12
N ILE A 125 -20.24 -4.92 -3.23
CA ILE A 125 -20.66 -5.03 -1.83
C ILE A 125 -22.03 -4.44 -1.51
N VAL A 126 -22.82 -4.04 -2.51
CA VAL A 126 -24.19 -3.52 -2.30
C VAL A 126 -25.06 -4.43 -1.43
N PRO A 127 -25.06 -5.78 -1.59
CA PRO A 127 -25.85 -6.70 -0.76
C PRO A 127 -25.50 -6.69 0.73
N TYR A 128 -24.34 -6.13 1.09
CA TYR A 128 -23.84 -6.09 2.45
C TYR A 128 -24.08 -4.76 3.16
N LEU A 129 -24.53 -3.71 2.46
CA LEU A 129 -24.71 -2.37 3.03
C LEU A 129 -25.61 -2.36 4.27
N ASN A 130 -26.68 -3.14 4.26
CA ASN A 130 -27.65 -3.22 5.37
C ASN A 130 -27.29 -4.29 6.42
N LYS A 131 -26.15 -4.98 6.29
CA LYS A 131 -25.70 -5.96 7.29
C LYS A 131 -24.82 -5.29 8.34
N MET A 132 -24.89 -5.76 9.59
CA MET A 132 -23.99 -5.32 10.63
C MET A 132 -22.56 -5.74 10.30
N VAL A 133 -21.58 -4.91 10.64
CA VAL A 133 -20.15 -5.19 10.35
C VAL A 133 -19.68 -6.49 10.98
N LYS A 134 -20.15 -6.82 12.20
CA LYS A 134 -19.83 -8.09 12.87
C LYS A 134 -20.32 -9.34 12.14
N ASP A 135 -21.29 -9.22 11.24
CA ASP A 135 -21.96 -10.34 10.56
C ASP A 135 -21.45 -10.53 9.11
N ILE A 136 -20.41 -9.80 8.71
CA ILE A 136 -19.82 -9.87 7.37
C ILE A 136 -18.32 -10.24 7.45
N SER A 137 -17.79 -10.79 6.36
CA SER A 137 -16.38 -11.24 6.32
C SER A 137 -15.41 -10.07 6.40
N PRO A 138 -14.20 -10.27 6.94
CA PRO A 138 -13.16 -9.24 7.01
C PRO A 138 -12.83 -8.59 5.66
N GLY A 139 -12.84 -9.37 4.56
CA GLY A 139 -12.63 -8.85 3.21
C GLY A 139 -13.72 -7.86 2.77
N ILE A 140 -15.00 -8.16 3.07
CA ILE A 140 -16.12 -7.23 2.81
C ILE A 140 -15.99 -5.98 3.69
N VAL A 141 -15.61 -6.14 4.96
CA VAL A 141 -15.34 -4.99 5.86
C VAL A 141 -14.24 -4.11 5.25
N ARG A 142 -13.15 -4.70 4.76
CA ARG A 142 -12.05 -3.98 4.12
C ARG A 142 -12.50 -3.19 2.89
N MET A 143 -13.30 -3.80 2.00
CA MET A 143 -13.92 -3.09 0.88
C MET A 143 -14.84 -1.94 1.35
N GLY A 144 -15.58 -2.15 2.42
CA GLY A 144 -16.40 -1.10 3.05
C GLY A 144 -15.57 0.08 3.56
N MET A 145 -14.38 -0.18 4.14
CA MET A 145 -13.44 0.88 4.53
C MET A 145 -12.92 1.68 3.33
N ILE A 146 -12.74 1.04 2.17
CA ILE A 146 -12.41 1.73 0.93
C ILE A 146 -13.54 2.67 0.54
N VAL A 147 -14.80 2.20 0.52
CA VAL A 147 -15.96 3.06 0.25
C VAL A 147 -16.04 4.21 1.27
N LYS A 148 -15.88 3.92 2.56
CA LYS A 148 -15.85 4.92 3.65
C LYS A 148 -14.82 6.01 3.38
N SER A 149 -13.63 5.67 2.91
CA SER A 149 -12.56 6.61 2.63
C SER A 149 -12.80 7.46 1.38
N LEU A 150 -13.71 7.05 0.49
CA LEU A 150 -13.99 7.70 -0.79
C LEU A 150 -15.22 8.62 -0.79
N VAL A 151 -16.17 8.44 0.15
CA VAL A 151 -17.48 9.15 0.10
C VAL A 151 -17.36 10.66 0.27
N HIS A 152 -16.32 11.17 0.94
CA HIS A 152 -16.07 12.60 1.08
C HIS A 152 -15.30 13.21 -0.09
N ASP A 153 -14.91 12.40 -1.11
CA ASP A 153 -14.17 12.77 -2.30
C ASP A 153 -12.77 13.33 -2.02
N PRO A 154 -11.92 12.55 -1.41
CA PRO A 154 -10.55 12.98 -1.15
C PRO A 154 -9.75 13.13 -2.45
N GLU A 155 -8.76 14.01 -2.43
CA GLU A 155 -7.77 14.15 -3.52
C GLU A 155 -6.67 13.07 -3.43
N ILE A 156 -6.44 12.56 -2.22
CA ILE A 156 -5.35 11.62 -1.90
C ILE A 156 -5.93 10.42 -1.16
N LEU A 157 -5.54 9.21 -1.56
CA LEU A 157 -5.81 7.98 -0.84
C LEU A 157 -4.52 7.43 -0.24
N ILE A 158 -4.56 7.11 1.05
CA ILE A 158 -3.46 6.50 1.79
C ILE A 158 -3.95 5.17 2.35
N LEU A 159 -3.37 4.07 1.90
CA LEU A 159 -3.90 2.73 2.09
C LEU A 159 -2.83 1.83 2.73
N ASP A 160 -3.11 1.34 3.93
CA ASP A 160 -2.23 0.38 4.60
C ASP A 160 -2.76 -1.03 4.38
N ASP A 161 -2.13 -1.77 3.46
CA ASP A 161 -2.46 -3.13 3.04
C ASP A 161 -3.92 -3.26 2.52
N PRO A 162 -4.28 -2.55 1.42
CA PRO A 162 -5.67 -2.35 1.00
C PRO A 162 -6.43 -3.63 0.66
N THR A 163 -5.74 -4.70 0.33
CA THR A 163 -6.30 -5.99 -0.11
C THR A 163 -6.22 -7.08 0.95
N ALA A 164 -5.82 -6.72 2.18
CA ALA A 164 -5.78 -7.67 3.29
C ALA A 164 -7.14 -8.35 3.51
N PHE A 165 -7.11 -9.65 3.79
CA PHE A 165 -8.28 -10.52 4.06
C PHE A 165 -9.20 -10.76 2.85
N MET A 166 -8.82 -10.36 1.63
CA MET A 166 -9.63 -10.52 0.43
C MET A 166 -9.37 -11.87 -0.25
N ASP A 167 -10.42 -12.44 -0.82
CA ASP A 167 -10.31 -13.50 -1.81
C ASP A 167 -9.87 -12.93 -3.19
N ALA A 168 -9.58 -13.79 -4.14
CA ALA A 168 -9.07 -13.40 -5.46
C ALA A 168 -10.03 -12.48 -6.24
N GLU A 169 -11.35 -12.64 -6.04
CA GLU A 169 -12.35 -11.84 -6.71
C GLU A 169 -12.46 -10.44 -6.10
N SER A 170 -12.56 -10.33 -4.78
CA SER A 170 -12.52 -9.08 -4.02
C SER A 170 -11.24 -8.29 -4.28
N TYR A 171 -10.10 -9.00 -4.34
CA TYR A 171 -8.81 -8.44 -4.71
C TYR A 171 -8.86 -7.76 -6.09
N ARG A 172 -9.38 -8.47 -7.11
CA ARG A 172 -9.49 -7.93 -8.45
C ARG A 172 -10.38 -6.68 -8.51
N TYR A 173 -11.58 -6.71 -7.91
CA TYR A 173 -12.47 -5.55 -7.88
C TYR A 173 -11.83 -4.34 -7.21
N THR A 174 -11.07 -4.57 -6.14
CA THR A 174 -10.37 -3.51 -5.43
C THR A 174 -9.29 -2.87 -6.32
N TRP A 175 -8.46 -3.67 -6.97
CA TRP A 175 -7.44 -3.15 -7.88
C TRP A 175 -8.04 -2.45 -9.10
N ASP A 176 -9.09 -3.00 -9.70
CA ASP A 176 -9.80 -2.35 -10.81
C ASP A 176 -10.33 -0.97 -10.43
N LEU A 177 -10.85 -0.81 -9.20
CA LEU A 177 -11.27 0.48 -8.67
C LEU A 177 -10.08 1.43 -8.49
N LEU A 178 -9.00 1.01 -7.82
CA LEU A 178 -7.83 1.85 -7.56
C LEU A 178 -7.18 2.32 -8.86
N LEU A 179 -7.06 1.44 -9.86
CA LEU A 179 -6.53 1.78 -11.19
C LEU A 179 -7.40 2.80 -11.93
N ARG A 180 -8.73 2.71 -11.82
CA ARG A 180 -9.64 3.72 -12.40
C ARG A 180 -9.54 5.08 -11.70
N LEU A 181 -9.21 5.09 -10.41
CA LEU A 181 -9.04 6.32 -9.63
C LEU A 181 -7.68 7.00 -9.87
N LYS A 182 -6.69 6.24 -10.31
CA LYS A 182 -5.36 6.75 -10.70
C LYS A 182 -5.50 7.88 -11.74
N GLY A 183 -4.65 8.88 -11.64
CA GLY A 183 -4.70 10.10 -12.46
C GLY A 183 -5.65 11.16 -11.90
N SER A 184 -6.86 10.78 -11.48
CA SER A 184 -7.79 11.69 -10.82
C SER A 184 -7.49 11.87 -9.31
N LYS A 185 -6.93 10.84 -8.68
CA LYS A 185 -6.50 10.84 -7.28
C LYS A 185 -5.04 10.40 -7.16
N THR A 186 -4.33 10.96 -6.19
CA THR A 186 -3.01 10.46 -5.79
C THR A 186 -3.22 9.29 -4.83
N ILE A 187 -2.59 8.16 -5.10
CA ILE A 187 -2.77 6.94 -4.29
C ILE A 187 -1.41 6.50 -3.77
N VAL A 188 -1.31 6.36 -2.45
CA VAL A 188 -0.13 5.82 -1.76
C VAL A 188 -0.57 4.60 -0.98
N TYR A 189 0.07 3.48 -1.22
CA TYR A 189 -0.27 2.26 -0.52
C TYR A 189 0.96 1.51 -0.03
N VAL A 190 0.77 0.80 1.06
CA VAL A 190 1.73 -0.21 1.55
C VAL A 190 1.20 -1.58 1.16
N SER A 191 2.07 -2.45 0.69
CA SER A 191 1.79 -3.86 0.47
C SER A 191 2.95 -4.74 0.92
N GLN A 192 2.62 -5.96 1.31
CA GLN A 192 3.56 -7.05 1.56
C GLN A 192 3.66 -8.00 0.36
N SER A 193 2.79 -7.85 -0.64
CA SER A 193 2.74 -8.68 -1.84
C SER A 193 3.58 -8.08 -2.97
N LEU A 194 4.61 -8.80 -3.40
CA LEU A 194 5.39 -8.40 -4.58
C LEU A 194 4.53 -8.38 -5.86
N GLN A 195 3.52 -9.24 -5.97
CA GLN A 195 2.62 -9.27 -7.13
C GLN A 195 1.83 -7.97 -7.28
N GLU A 196 1.42 -7.35 -6.15
CA GLU A 196 0.76 -6.05 -6.17
C GLU A 196 1.70 -4.96 -6.67
N VAL A 197 2.97 -5.09 -6.36
CA VAL A 197 4.00 -4.14 -6.75
C VAL A 197 4.36 -4.27 -8.23
N GLU A 198 4.23 -5.46 -8.84
CA GLU A 198 4.59 -5.68 -10.25
C GLU A 198 3.56 -5.09 -11.25
N SER A 199 2.30 -4.95 -10.86
CA SER A 199 1.23 -4.81 -11.85
C SER A 199 0.67 -3.40 -12.06
N ALA A 200 0.93 -2.41 -11.20
CA ALA A 200 0.05 -1.23 -11.24
C ALA A 200 0.60 0.13 -10.81
N HIS A 201 1.88 0.27 -10.44
CA HIS A 201 2.39 1.50 -9.84
C HIS A 201 3.28 2.31 -10.79
N ASP A 202 3.28 3.63 -10.57
CA ASP A 202 4.17 4.55 -11.30
C ASP A 202 5.54 4.62 -10.64
N ARG A 203 5.59 4.38 -9.31
CA ARG A 203 6.79 4.55 -8.50
C ARG A 203 6.72 3.65 -7.27
N ILE A 204 7.88 3.13 -6.90
CA ILE A 204 8.09 2.33 -5.69
C ILE A 204 9.07 3.07 -4.79
N LEU A 205 8.73 3.14 -3.51
CA LEU A 205 9.60 3.58 -2.44
C LEU A 205 9.94 2.37 -1.56
N VAL A 206 11.21 2.02 -1.46
CA VAL A 206 11.67 0.97 -0.54
C VAL A 206 12.08 1.62 0.76
N LEU A 207 11.36 1.31 1.82
CA LEU A 207 11.65 1.78 3.18
C LEU A 207 12.45 0.73 3.94
N GLU A 208 13.61 1.11 4.42
CA GLU A 208 14.50 0.26 5.21
C GLU A 208 15.03 1.06 6.41
N ASN A 209 14.89 0.52 7.62
CA ASN A 209 15.37 1.15 8.86
C ASN A 209 14.94 2.64 8.99
N GLY A 210 13.70 2.95 8.59
CA GLY A 210 13.14 4.29 8.66
C GLY A 210 13.67 5.28 7.61
N ARG A 211 14.38 4.80 6.58
CA ARG A 211 14.94 5.62 5.47
C ARG A 211 14.45 5.09 4.13
N ILE A 212 14.36 5.98 3.13
CA ILE A 212 14.16 5.54 1.75
C ILE A 212 15.50 4.99 1.24
N ALA A 213 15.55 3.66 1.07
CA ALA A 213 16.71 2.96 0.54
C ALA A 213 16.74 3.02 -1.00
N LEU A 214 15.57 2.87 -1.65
CA LEU A 214 15.43 2.90 -3.10
C LEU A 214 14.17 3.71 -3.46
N ASP A 215 14.23 4.36 -4.63
CA ASP A 215 13.19 5.24 -5.14
C ASP A 215 13.19 5.23 -6.67
N GLY A 216 12.14 4.73 -7.29
CA GLY A 216 12.05 4.67 -8.74
C GLY A 216 10.91 3.82 -9.28
N SER A 217 10.87 3.68 -10.61
CA SER A 217 10.00 2.70 -11.26
C SER A 217 10.52 1.27 -11.06
N LEU A 218 9.65 0.27 -11.25
CA LEU A 218 10.05 -1.15 -11.13
C LEU A 218 11.26 -1.47 -12.01
N ASP A 219 11.24 -1.07 -13.29
CA ASP A 219 12.34 -1.32 -14.23
C ASP A 219 13.65 -0.73 -13.76
N ARG A 220 13.61 0.49 -13.20
CA ARG A 220 14.79 1.16 -12.65
C ARG A 220 15.32 0.44 -11.42
N LEU A 221 14.43 -0.01 -10.54
CA LEU A 221 14.80 -0.73 -9.32
C LEU A 221 15.36 -2.12 -9.67
N LEU A 222 14.72 -2.84 -10.57
CA LEU A 222 15.23 -4.12 -11.07
C LEU A 222 16.58 -3.94 -11.78
N GLY A 223 16.75 -2.90 -12.58
CA GLY A 223 18.03 -2.60 -13.26
C GLY A 223 19.15 -2.14 -12.35
N SER A 224 18.85 -1.49 -11.20
CA SER A 224 19.85 -0.97 -10.27
C SER A 224 20.18 -1.89 -9.10
N THR A 225 19.25 -2.79 -8.74
CA THR A 225 19.37 -3.61 -7.51
C THR A 225 19.64 -5.07 -7.81
N PHE A 226 19.25 -5.55 -8.98
CA PHE A 226 19.47 -6.94 -9.35
C PHE A 226 20.55 -7.09 -10.41
N GLU A 227 21.80 -7.11 -9.97
CA GLU A 227 22.85 -7.89 -10.65
C GLU A 227 22.49 -9.41 -10.65
N PHE A 228 21.34 -9.79 -10.09
CA PHE A 228 20.92 -11.17 -9.94
C PHE A 228 19.59 -11.41 -10.68
N HIS A 229 19.59 -12.36 -11.57
CA HIS A 229 18.38 -12.88 -12.21
C HIS A 229 17.84 -14.05 -11.39
N GLN A 230 16.55 -14.05 -11.14
CA GLN A 230 15.87 -15.19 -10.52
C GLN A 230 15.64 -16.27 -11.58
N PHE A 231 16.05 -17.49 -11.26
CA PHE A 231 15.78 -18.66 -12.06
C PHE A 231 14.94 -19.64 -11.24
N GLN A 232 13.92 -20.19 -11.87
CA GLN A 232 13.20 -21.35 -11.36
C GLN A 232 13.47 -22.48 -12.36
N ILE A 233 14.06 -23.56 -11.87
CA ILE A 233 14.39 -24.72 -12.67
C ILE A 233 13.59 -25.90 -12.12
N GLU A 234 12.76 -26.51 -12.97
CA GLU A 234 12.00 -27.71 -12.61
C GLU A 234 12.78 -28.94 -13.03
N PHE A 235 12.82 -29.92 -12.15
CA PHE A 235 13.47 -31.21 -12.37
C PHE A 235 12.43 -32.32 -12.25
N ASP A 236 12.59 -33.39 -13.03
CA ASP A 236 11.78 -34.61 -12.84
C ASP A 236 12.02 -35.20 -11.44
N SER A 237 13.27 -35.13 -10.95
CA SER A 237 13.64 -35.43 -9.57
C SER A 237 14.84 -34.58 -9.15
N LEU A 238 14.77 -33.91 -8.00
CA LEU A 238 15.86 -33.14 -7.42
C LEU A 238 16.40 -33.87 -6.20
N SER A 239 17.55 -34.56 -6.36
CA SER A 239 18.23 -35.24 -5.26
C SER A 239 18.96 -34.22 -4.35
N GLU A 240 19.19 -34.59 -3.09
CA GLU A 240 19.94 -33.77 -2.12
C GLU A 240 21.35 -33.47 -2.63
N GLU A 241 22.03 -34.48 -3.22
CA GLU A 241 23.37 -34.35 -3.76
C GLU A 241 23.42 -33.35 -4.95
N LEU A 242 22.41 -33.36 -5.83
CA LEU A 242 22.29 -32.44 -6.94
C LEU A 242 22.03 -31.01 -6.44
N PHE A 243 21.12 -30.86 -5.46
CA PHE A 243 20.87 -29.56 -4.83
C PHE A 243 22.12 -28.96 -4.18
N GLU A 244 22.89 -29.78 -3.44
CA GLU A 244 24.16 -29.32 -2.86
C GLU A 244 25.20 -28.89 -3.91
N LYS A 245 25.31 -29.64 -5.02
CA LYS A 245 26.22 -29.27 -6.11
C LYS A 245 25.82 -27.96 -6.76
N LEU A 246 24.52 -27.78 -7.07
CA LEU A 246 23.99 -26.56 -7.67
C LEU A 246 24.13 -25.34 -6.71
N SER A 247 23.96 -25.56 -5.41
CA SER A 247 24.12 -24.52 -4.40
C SER A 247 25.55 -24.02 -4.24
N LYS A 248 26.54 -24.80 -4.68
CA LYS A 248 28.00 -24.47 -4.62
C LYS A 248 28.50 -23.79 -5.90
N ILE A 249 27.66 -23.59 -6.92
CA ILE A 249 28.06 -22.91 -8.16
C ILE A 249 28.44 -21.46 -7.85
N PRO A 250 29.60 -20.98 -8.32
CA PRO A 250 29.97 -19.57 -8.22
C PRO A 250 28.86 -18.69 -8.84
N HIS A 251 28.52 -17.58 -8.20
CA HIS A 251 27.48 -16.63 -8.63
C HIS A 251 26.04 -17.04 -8.35
N VAL A 252 25.75 -18.24 -7.84
CA VAL A 252 24.42 -18.60 -7.30
C VAL A 252 24.29 -18.09 -5.88
N LYS A 253 23.16 -17.39 -5.60
CA LYS A 253 22.82 -16.91 -4.25
C LYS A 253 21.44 -17.38 -3.85
N ASN A 254 21.27 -17.58 -2.55
CA ASN A 254 20.00 -17.96 -1.91
C ASN A 254 19.30 -19.15 -2.60
N PRO A 255 20.00 -20.26 -2.89
CA PRO A 255 19.35 -21.43 -3.45
C PRO A 255 18.31 -21.95 -2.47
N SER A 256 17.09 -22.16 -2.94
CA SER A 256 16.01 -22.76 -2.16
C SER A 256 15.29 -23.82 -2.97
N ARG A 257 14.83 -24.86 -2.28
CA ARG A 257 14.10 -25.95 -2.88
C ARG A 257 12.61 -25.88 -2.52
N VAL A 258 11.75 -25.99 -3.52
CA VAL A 258 10.31 -26.07 -3.34
C VAL A 258 9.80 -27.29 -4.15
N GLY A 259 9.60 -28.43 -3.49
CA GLY A 259 9.25 -29.68 -4.15
C GLY A 259 10.37 -30.17 -5.09
N HIS A 260 10.07 -30.25 -6.39
CA HIS A 260 11.03 -30.60 -7.44
C HIS A 260 11.66 -29.39 -8.14
N SER A 261 11.33 -28.18 -7.70
CA SER A 261 11.87 -26.94 -8.28
C SER A 261 13.01 -26.37 -7.44
N LEU A 262 14.04 -25.90 -8.11
CA LEU A 262 15.13 -25.12 -7.57
C LEU A 262 14.91 -23.65 -7.88
N HIS A 263 14.84 -22.82 -6.85
CA HIS A 263 14.82 -21.37 -6.98
C HIS A 263 16.22 -20.85 -6.63
N LEU A 264 16.78 -20.04 -7.50
CA LEU A 264 18.13 -19.46 -7.30
C LEU A 264 18.23 -18.07 -7.93
N TYR A 265 19.19 -17.30 -7.46
CA TYR A 265 19.52 -15.98 -7.98
C TYR A 265 20.92 -15.99 -8.56
N CYS A 266 21.08 -15.56 -9.81
CA CYS A 266 22.39 -15.50 -10.48
C CYS A 266 22.71 -14.10 -10.99
N ARG A 267 23.97 -13.70 -10.93
CA ARG A 267 24.47 -12.37 -11.34
C ARG A 267 24.44 -12.16 -12.84
N GLU A 268 24.43 -13.22 -13.63
CA GLU A 268 24.48 -13.18 -15.10
C GLU A 268 23.25 -13.81 -15.72
N ARG A 269 22.77 -13.24 -16.85
CA ARG A 269 21.63 -13.77 -17.63
C ARG A 269 21.89 -15.14 -18.27
N LYS A 270 23.17 -15.54 -18.41
CA LYS A 270 23.55 -16.84 -18.96
C LYS A 270 24.40 -17.56 -17.93
N VAL A 271 23.84 -18.55 -17.30
CA VAL A 271 24.57 -19.50 -16.45
C VAL A 271 24.66 -20.79 -17.23
N ASN A 272 25.87 -21.23 -17.56
CA ASN A 272 26.11 -22.55 -18.11
C ASN A 272 26.13 -23.51 -16.93
N PHE A 273 25.13 -24.37 -16.83
CA PHE A 273 25.02 -25.42 -15.83
C PHE A 273 25.75 -26.67 -16.29
#